data_dcb3abf544788953352eb66a2f91b3b2
#
_entry.id   dcb3abf544788953352eb66a2f91b3b2
#
_cell.length_a   1.000
_cell.length_b   1.000
_cell.length_c   1.000
_cell.angle_alpha   90.00
_cell.angle_beta   90.00
_cell.angle_gamma   90.00
#
_symmetry.space_group_name_H-M   'P 1'
#
loop_
_entity.id
_entity.type
_entity.pdbx_description
1 polymer ?
#
loop_
_entity_poly.entity_id
_entity_poly.type
_entity_poly.pdbx_seq_one_letter_code
_entity_poly.pdbx_strand_id
1 'polypeptide(L)'
;DRTFLDTAGTQKSMNATAFCDVNEEKKNTTPLTLEQFKKELGKLNVASQKGLIENFDSHVGRTTVLMPLGGKNLKTPSLASVNTIPVLHKSTTTVAISTWGFSVVLANKNPFLMGGYAVVESLAKLVASGGNHKNARLSFQEYFEKLGADAVKWGKPLQALLGALEAQLEFETAAIGGKDSMSGSFENPHVPPTLISFACAVGELKNIISPEIKSEGSYLYLAEHVPNANGGPNYTQLNAMYTDIHQRIVKGDII
;
A
#
# COMPACT_ATOMS: atom_id res chain seq x y z
N ASP A 1 -33.73 -7.72 -23.18
CA ASP A 1 -33.49 -7.21 -24.53
C ASP A 1 -31.99 -6.94 -24.70
N ARG A 2 -31.40 -7.47 -25.77
CA ARG A 2 -29.97 -7.35 -26.06
C ARG A 2 -29.57 -5.90 -26.33
N THR A 3 -30.44 -5.11 -26.91
CA THR A 3 -30.26 -3.66 -27.11
C THR A 3 -30.09 -2.88 -25.81
N PHE A 4 -30.67 -3.35 -24.70
CA PHE A 4 -30.47 -2.77 -23.38
C PHE A 4 -29.08 -3.12 -22.80
N LEU A 5 -28.58 -4.29 -23.09
CA LEU A 5 -27.27 -4.77 -22.64
C LEU A 5 -26.13 -4.27 -23.52
N ASP A 6 -26.41 -4.03 -24.79
CA ASP A 6 -25.44 -3.61 -25.81
C ASP A 6 -25.33 -2.08 -25.84
N THR A 7 -24.75 -1.50 -24.78
CA THR A 7 -24.47 -0.07 -24.70
C THR A 7 -23.13 0.32 -25.32
N ALA A 8 -22.46 -0.63 -26.00
CA ALA A 8 -21.19 -0.40 -26.67
C ALA A 8 -21.33 0.74 -27.70
N GLY A 9 -20.57 1.81 -27.49
CA GLY A 9 -20.58 3.00 -28.35
C GLY A 9 -21.38 4.19 -27.84
N THR A 10 -22.17 4.07 -26.75
CA THR A 10 -22.79 5.24 -26.12
C THR A 10 -21.82 5.88 -25.15
N GLN A 11 -21.08 6.90 -25.58
CA GLN A 11 -20.24 7.69 -24.71
C GLN A 11 -21.09 8.71 -23.96
N LYS A 12 -20.94 8.74 -22.62
CA LYS A 12 -21.50 9.77 -21.76
C LYS A 12 -20.37 10.67 -21.29
N SER A 13 -20.59 11.97 -21.32
CA SER A 13 -19.66 12.96 -20.77
C SER A 13 -20.12 13.39 -19.40
N MET A 14 -19.19 13.54 -18.47
CA MET A 14 -19.42 14.05 -17.12
C MET A 14 -18.31 15.05 -16.78
N ASN A 15 -18.70 16.19 -16.24
CA ASN A 15 -17.75 17.12 -15.65
C ASN A 15 -17.30 16.58 -14.28
N ALA A 16 -16.00 16.57 -14.03
CA ALA A 16 -15.42 16.21 -12.74
C ALA A 16 -14.79 17.45 -12.11
N THR A 17 -15.08 17.69 -10.84
CA THR A 17 -14.52 18.80 -10.07
C THR A 17 -13.56 18.23 -9.02
N ALA A 18 -12.33 18.74 -8.99
CA ALA A 18 -11.34 18.31 -8.00
C ALA A 18 -11.82 18.63 -6.59
N PHE A 19 -11.58 17.69 -5.68
CA PHE A 19 -11.83 17.79 -4.25
C PHE A 19 -10.51 17.87 -3.50
N CYS A 20 -10.39 18.82 -2.58
CA CYS A 20 -9.28 18.91 -1.65
C CYS A 20 -9.79 19.54 -0.35
N ASP A 21 -9.64 18.84 0.75
CA ASP A 21 -9.85 19.42 2.08
C ASP A 21 -8.53 20.06 2.52
N VAL A 22 -8.52 21.39 2.50
CA VAL A 22 -7.34 22.20 2.89
C VAL A 22 -7.20 22.42 4.38
N ASN A 23 -8.03 21.79 5.21
CA ASN A 23 -7.88 21.88 6.65
C ASN A 23 -6.57 21.18 7.08
N GLU A 24 -5.54 21.98 7.29
CA GLU A 24 -4.28 21.52 7.86
C GLU A 24 -4.50 21.16 9.35
N GLU A 25 -4.48 19.88 9.66
CA GLU A 25 -4.28 19.48 11.04
C GLU A 25 -2.89 19.93 11.48
N LYS A 26 -2.83 20.88 12.43
CA LYS A 26 -1.57 21.27 13.06
C LYS A 26 -0.91 19.99 13.60
N LYS A 27 0.26 19.63 13.05
CA LYS A 27 1.06 18.55 13.63
C LYS A 27 1.38 18.92 15.06
N ASN A 28 0.84 18.15 15.99
CA ASN A 28 1.24 18.29 17.39
C ASN A 28 2.64 17.71 17.53
N THR A 29 3.65 18.59 17.64
CA THR A 29 5.05 18.20 17.78
C THR A 29 5.46 18.01 19.25
N THR A 30 4.54 18.16 20.19
CA THR A 30 4.83 17.95 21.61
C THR A 30 5.07 16.46 21.86
N PRO A 31 6.21 16.07 22.47
CA PRO A 31 6.47 14.69 22.83
C PRO A 31 5.36 14.13 23.73
N LEU A 32 4.91 12.93 23.44
CA LEU A 32 3.91 12.25 24.25
C LEU A 32 4.49 11.83 25.60
N THR A 33 3.74 12.00 26.68
CA THR A 33 4.04 11.33 27.94
C THR A 33 3.84 9.82 27.82
N LEU A 34 4.42 9.03 28.72
CA LEU A 34 4.25 7.58 28.71
C LEU A 34 2.76 7.16 28.81
N GLU A 35 1.96 7.88 29.59
CA GLU A 35 0.53 7.64 29.71
C GLU A 35 -0.23 7.92 28.41
N GLN A 36 0.09 9.04 27.76
CA GLN A 36 -0.49 9.38 26.45
C GLN A 36 -0.10 8.34 25.40
N PHE A 37 1.17 7.92 25.38
CA PHE A 37 1.65 6.89 24.48
C PHE A 37 0.91 5.56 24.67
N LYS A 38 0.74 5.10 25.93
CA LYS A 38 -0.04 3.89 26.23
C LYS A 38 -1.49 4.01 25.76
N LYS A 39 -2.10 5.20 25.96
CA LYS A 39 -3.47 5.46 25.51
C LYS A 39 -3.58 5.40 23.99
N GLU A 40 -2.61 5.96 23.26
CA GLU A 40 -2.58 5.87 21.79
C GLU A 40 -2.46 4.42 21.30
N LEU A 41 -1.58 3.61 21.91
CA LEU A 41 -1.43 2.19 21.59
C LEU A 41 -2.69 1.36 21.86
N GLY A 42 -3.58 1.82 22.75
CA GLY A 42 -4.84 1.16 23.05
C GLY A 42 -5.99 1.48 22.11
N LYS A 43 -5.82 2.42 21.17
CA LYS A 43 -6.86 2.75 20.17
C LYS A 43 -7.05 1.60 19.20
N LEU A 44 -8.29 1.31 18.79
CA LEU A 44 -8.61 0.19 17.90
C LEU A 44 -7.86 0.20 16.57
N ASN A 45 -7.57 1.40 16.03
CA ASN A 45 -6.82 1.56 14.78
C ASN A 45 -5.30 1.47 14.95
N VAL A 46 -4.79 1.39 16.17
CA VAL A 46 -3.36 1.33 16.52
C VAL A 46 -3.01 0.03 17.23
N ALA A 47 -3.94 -0.51 18.03
CA ALA A 47 -3.75 -1.75 18.77
C ALA A 47 -3.44 -2.94 17.85
N SER A 48 -2.78 -3.95 18.40
CA SER A 48 -2.47 -5.17 17.67
C SER A 48 -3.72 -5.81 17.05
N GLN A 49 -3.66 -6.11 15.75
CA GLN A 49 -4.72 -6.79 15.01
C GLN A 49 -4.60 -8.33 15.09
N LYS A 50 -3.79 -8.85 16.01
CA LYS A 50 -3.51 -10.28 16.14
C LYS A 50 -4.80 -11.11 16.23
N GLY A 51 -5.79 -10.68 17.03
CA GLY A 51 -7.05 -11.38 17.17
C GLY A 51 -7.86 -11.49 15.87
N LEU A 52 -7.76 -10.49 14.99
CA LEU A 52 -8.38 -10.55 13.65
C LEU A 52 -7.58 -11.47 12.72
N ILE A 53 -6.25 -11.37 12.74
CA ILE A 53 -5.36 -12.19 11.91
C ILE A 53 -5.54 -13.67 12.22
N GLU A 54 -5.68 -14.04 13.49
CA GLU A 54 -5.85 -15.43 13.95
C GLU A 54 -7.20 -16.06 13.55
N ASN A 55 -8.17 -15.27 13.08
CA ASN A 55 -9.42 -15.80 12.51
C ASN A 55 -9.29 -16.27 11.07
N PHE A 56 -8.15 -16.06 10.43
CA PHE A 56 -7.88 -16.41 9.04
C PHE A 56 -6.69 -17.36 8.95
N ASP A 57 -6.47 -17.94 7.76
CA ASP A 57 -5.33 -18.80 7.52
C ASP A 57 -4.03 -18.04 7.68
N SER A 58 -3.16 -18.55 8.54
CA SER A 58 -1.85 -17.93 8.82
C SER A 58 -0.83 -18.16 7.70
N HIS A 59 -1.09 -19.09 6.78
CA HIS A 59 -0.19 -19.44 5.69
C HIS A 59 -0.94 -20.10 4.52
N VAL A 60 -0.32 -20.07 3.35
CA VAL A 60 -0.81 -20.76 2.12
C VAL A 60 -0.09 -22.09 1.90
N GLY A 61 0.04 -22.89 2.96
CA GLY A 61 0.68 -24.19 2.92
C GLY A 61 2.21 -24.09 2.90
N ARG A 62 2.85 -25.13 2.35
CA ARG A 62 4.32 -25.33 2.41
C ARG A 62 5.16 -24.30 1.65
N THR A 63 4.55 -23.46 0.83
CA THR A 63 5.25 -22.43 0.05
C THR A 63 5.43 -21.12 0.82
N THR A 64 4.78 -20.96 1.98
CA THR A 64 4.83 -19.73 2.77
C THR A 64 6.22 -19.48 3.35
N VAL A 65 6.76 -18.28 3.09
CA VAL A 65 8.04 -17.80 3.61
C VAL A 65 7.82 -16.81 4.75
N LEU A 66 6.96 -15.82 4.56
CA LEU A 66 6.56 -14.89 5.62
C LEU A 66 5.11 -15.16 6.03
N MET A 67 4.92 -15.41 7.31
CA MET A 67 3.59 -15.51 7.91
C MET A 67 3.08 -14.12 8.29
N PRO A 68 1.76 -13.90 8.43
CA PRO A 68 1.17 -12.62 8.85
C PRO A 68 1.76 -12.07 10.15
N LEU A 69 2.15 -12.94 11.07
CA LEU A 69 2.84 -12.61 12.31
C LEU A 69 4.14 -13.42 12.39
N GLY A 70 5.25 -12.71 12.46
CA GLY A 70 6.60 -13.28 12.53
C GLY A 70 7.32 -13.04 13.86
N GLY A 71 8.63 -13.30 13.84
CA GLY A 71 9.49 -13.24 15.00
C GLY A 71 9.34 -14.44 15.94
N LYS A 72 10.26 -14.57 16.90
CA LYS A 72 10.31 -15.68 17.86
C LYS A 72 8.96 -15.92 18.60
N ASN A 73 8.22 -14.86 18.88
CA ASN A 73 6.97 -14.91 19.64
C ASN A 73 5.71 -14.81 18.75
N LEU A 74 5.85 -14.83 17.45
CA LEU A 74 4.75 -14.65 16.48
C LEU A 74 3.87 -13.43 16.80
N LYS A 75 4.49 -12.28 17.06
CA LYS A 75 3.82 -11.03 17.44
C LYS A 75 4.13 -9.86 16.52
N THR A 76 5.11 -9.99 15.63
CA THR A 76 5.52 -8.92 14.72
C THR A 76 4.77 -9.03 13.40
N PRO A 77 3.90 -8.06 13.06
CA PRO A 77 3.17 -8.09 11.79
C PRO A 77 4.14 -8.03 10.60
N SER A 78 3.95 -8.91 9.63
CA SER A 78 4.68 -8.87 8.37
C SER A 78 4.13 -7.80 7.45
N LEU A 79 5.01 -7.19 6.66
CA LEU A 79 4.64 -6.13 5.71
C LEU A 79 4.29 -6.69 4.32
N ALA A 80 4.62 -7.96 4.07
CA ALA A 80 4.43 -8.63 2.80
C ALA A 80 3.92 -10.06 2.99
N SER A 81 3.21 -10.56 1.99
CA SER A 81 3.02 -11.99 1.77
C SER A 81 4.12 -12.48 0.84
N VAL A 82 4.92 -13.43 1.31
CA VAL A 82 6.02 -14.01 0.52
C VAL A 82 5.88 -15.52 0.47
N ASN A 83 5.89 -16.05 -0.74
CA ASN A 83 5.73 -17.47 -1.00
C ASN A 83 6.76 -17.94 -2.05
N THR A 84 7.33 -19.12 -1.87
CA THR A 84 8.13 -19.75 -2.94
C THR A 84 7.20 -20.13 -4.10
N ILE A 85 7.71 -20.02 -5.33
CA ILE A 85 6.96 -20.45 -6.50
C ILE A 85 6.77 -21.98 -6.44
N PRO A 86 5.53 -22.48 -6.49
CA PRO A 86 5.30 -23.93 -6.44
C PRO A 86 5.82 -24.61 -7.71
N VAL A 87 6.66 -25.63 -7.53
CA VAL A 87 7.19 -26.46 -8.61
C VAL A 87 6.91 -27.92 -8.30
N LEU A 88 6.47 -28.66 -9.32
CA LEU A 88 6.08 -30.05 -9.16
C LEU A 88 7.31 -30.96 -8.90
N HIS A 89 7.27 -31.70 -7.80
CA HIS A 89 8.34 -32.64 -7.37
C HIS A 89 9.72 -32.03 -7.19
N LYS A 90 9.84 -30.69 -7.04
CA LYS A 90 11.09 -29.96 -6.85
C LYS A 90 10.93 -28.86 -5.79
N SER A 91 12.02 -28.19 -5.47
CA SER A 91 12.05 -26.96 -4.69
C SER A 91 12.66 -25.83 -5.51
N THR A 92 12.37 -24.60 -5.14
CA THR A 92 12.92 -23.39 -5.77
C THR A 92 13.28 -22.36 -4.69
N THR A 93 14.25 -21.51 -4.97
CA THR A 93 14.60 -20.34 -4.17
C THR A 93 13.92 -19.08 -4.68
N THR A 94 13.22 -19.18 -5.80
CA THR A 94 12.47 -18.06 -6.35
C THR A 94 11.19 -17.85 -5.55
N VAL A 95 10.91 -16.60 -5.20
CA VAL A 95 9.73 -16.22 -4.40
C VAL A 95 8.87 -15.19 -5.13
N ALA A 96 7.58 -15.23 -4.87
CA ALA A 96 6.66 -14.14 -5.15
C ALA A 96 6.48 -13.29 -3.89
N ILE A 97 6.63 -12.00 -4.02
CA ILE A 97 6.48 -11.00 -2.95
C ILE A 97 5.26 -10.16 -3.30
N SER A 98 4.28 -10.09 -2.40
CA SER A 98 3.07 -9.29 -2.59
C SER A 98 2.88 -8.35 -1.40
N THR A 99 2.63 -7.08 -1.69
CA THR A 99 2.45 -6.02 -0.69
C THR A 99 1.26 -5.14 -1.05
N TRP A 100 0.87 -4.27 -0.15
CA TRP A 100 -0.23 -3.34 -0.39
C TRP A 100 0.03 -1.99 0.29
N GLY A 101 -0.62 -0.92 -0.23
CA GLY A 101 -0.57 0.41 0.34
C GLY A 101 -1.92 1.11 0.22
N PHE A 102 -2.30 1.84 1.27
CA PHE A 102 -3.49 2.67 1.32
C PHE A 102 -3.44 3.62 2.52
N SER A 103 -3.80 4.88 2.29
CA SER A 103 -3.89 5.88 3.36
C SER A 103 -5.32 6.39 3.53
N VAL A 104 -6.01 5.89 4.55
CA VAL A 104 -7.36 6.34 4.92
C VAL A 104 -7.39 7.82 5.34
N VAL A 105 -6.30 8.33 5.90
CA VAL A 105 -6.19 9.74 6.32
C VAL A 105 -6.17 10.67 5.10
N LEU A 106 -5.40 10.31 4.07
CA LEU A 106 -5.35 11.09 2.83
C LEU A 106 -6.61 10.93 1.99
N ALA A 107 -7.29 9.79 2.08
CA ALA A 107 -8.48 9.48 1.31
C ALA A 107 -9.56 10.57 1.40
N ASN A 108 -9.83 11.05 2.62
CA ASN A 108 -10.83 12.08 2.86
C ASN A 108 -10.33 13.52 2.65
N LYS A 109 -9.01 13.72 2.56
CA LYS A 109 -8.40 15.05 2.44
C LYS A 109 -8.04 15.38 1.00
N ASN A 110 -7.35 14.46 0.35
CA ASN A 110 -6.85 14.66 -1.00
C ASN A 110 -6.70 13.31 -1.72
N PRO A 111 -7.70 12.91 -2.54
CA PRO A 111 -7.66 11.65 -3.26
C PRO A 111 -6.47 11.51 -4.22
N PHE A 112 -5.96 12.62 -4.78
CA PHE A 112 -4.78 12.60 -5.63
C PHE A 112 -3.53 12.16 -4.85
N LEU A 113 -3.28 12.79 -3.70
CA LEU A 113 -2.16 12.38 -2.83
C LEU A 113 -2.36 10.96 -2.30
N MET A 114 -3.59 10.58 -1.97
CA MET A 114 -3.91 9.22 -1.53
C MET A 114 -3.50 8.18 -2.58
N GLY A 115 -3.85 8.40 -3.86
CA GLY A 115 -3.47 7.50 -4.95
C GLY A 115 -1.96 7.37 -5.12
N GLY A 116 -1.23 8.50 -5.10
CA GLY A 116 0.24 8.51 -5.17
C GLY A 116 0.90 7.78 -3.99
N TYR A 117 0.49 8.11 -2.76
CA TYR A 117 1.04 7.47 -1.56
C TYR A 117 0.64 6.00 -1.41
N ALA A 118 -0.49 5.55 -1.96
CA ALA A 118 -0.82 4.13 -1.99
C ALA A 118 0.23 3.33 -2.78
N VAL A 119 0.69 3.85 -3.92
CA VAL A 119 1.78 3.25 -4.70
C VAL A 119 3.10 3.32 -3.93
N VAL A 120 3.46 4.48 -3.37
CA VAL A 120 4.67 4.66 -2.54
C VAL A 120 4.71 3.62 -1.42
N GLU A 121 3.64 3.46 -0.67
CA GLU A 121 3.59 2.53 0.47
C GLU A 121 3.73 1.07 0.03
N SER A 122 3.02 0.66 -1.04
CA SER A 122 3.13 -0.72 -1.54
C SER A 122 4.54 -1.05 -1.99
N LEU A 123 5.22 -0.13 -2.69
CA LEU A 123 6.62 -0.31 -3.12
C LEU A 123 7.60 -0.25 -1.95
N ALA A 124 7.39 0.64 -0.96
CA ALA A 124 8.21 0.70 0.25
C ALA A 124 8.20 -0.63 1.01
N LYS A 125 7.00 -1.21 1.24
CA LYS A 125 6.86 -2.52 1.88
C LYS A 125 7.52 -3.63 1.09
N LEU A 126 7.42 -3.59 -0.25
CA LEU A 126 8.06 -4.56 -1.14
C LEU A 126 9.58 -4.52 -1.01
N VAL A 127 10.18 -3.33 -1.02
CA VAL A 127 11.62 -3.15 -0.85
C VAL A 127 12.07 -3.55 0.55
N ALA A 128 11.34 -3.13 1.59
CA ALA A 128 11.62 -3.50 2.98
C ALA A 128 11.57 -5.02 3.23
N SER A 129 10.85 -5.77 2.38
CA SER A 129 10.77 -7.23 2.45
C SER A 129 11.79 -7.95 1.54
N GLY A 130 12.69 -7.20 0.87
CA GLY A 130 13.75 -7.74 0.03
C GLY A 130 13.49 -7.69 -1.48
N GLY A 131 12.33 -7.19 -1.91
CA GLY A 131 11.97 -7.05 -3.32
C GLY A 131 12.68 -5.88 -4.01
N ASN A 132 12.81 -5.97 -5.34
CA ASN A 132 13.28 -4.87 -6.17
C ASN A 132 12.07 -4.14 -6.78
N HIS A 133 11.86 -2.87 -6.40
CA HIS A 133 10.75 -2.08 -6.91
C HIS A 133 10.73 -1.92 -8.43
N LYS A 134 11.89 -1.92 -9.08
CA LYS A 134 11.99 -1.84 -10.56
C LYS A 134 11.39 -3.06 -11.28
N ASN A 135 11.29 -4.20 -10.59
CA ASN A 135 10.70 -5.43 -11.13
C ASN A 135 9.22 -5.59 -10.74
N ALA A 136 8.67 -4.64 -9.98
CA ALA A 136 7.30 -4.73 -9.52
C ALA A 136 6.30 -4.53 -10.65
N ARG A 137 5.11 -5.13 -10.47
CA ARG A 137 3.89 -4.84 -11.23
C ARG A 137 2.81 -4.49 -10.23
N LEU A 138 1.97 -3.53 -10.59
CA LEU A 138 0.92 -3.04 -9.74
C LEU A 138 -0.45 -3.59 -10.16
N SER A 139 -1.36 -3.64 -9.20
CA SER A 139 -2.78 -3.86 -9.44
C SER A 139 -3.55 -2.99 -8.46
N PHE A 140 -4.64 -2.35 -8.91
CA PHE A 140 -5.41 -1.44 -8.07
C PHE A 140 -6.78 -2.01 -7.74
N GLN A 141 -7.18 -1.83 -6.48
CA GLN A 141 -8.53 -2.06 -6.03
C GLN A 141 -9.14 -0.71 -5.62
N GLU A 142 -10.22 -0.34 -6.28
CA GLU A 142 -10.89 0.93 -6.03
C GLU A 142 -12.29 0.73 -5.50
N TYR A 143 -12.70 1.62 -4.58
CA TYR A 143 -14.06 1.65 -4.04
C TYR A 143 -14.47 3.07 -3.67
N PHE A 144 -15.52 3.54 -4.30
CA PHE A 144 -16.05 4.89 -4.11
C PHE A 144 -17.53 4.87 -3.81
N GLU A 145 -18.05 5.97 -3.28
CA GLU A 145 -19.48 6.19 -3.09
C GLU A 145 -20.25 6.20 -4.44
N LYS A 146 -21.57 6.10 -4.38
CA LYS A 146 -22.39 6.28 -5.59
C LYS A 146 -22.21 7.70 -6.15
N LEU A 147 -21.74 7.82 -7.39
CA LEU A 147 -21.34 9.09 -7.99
C LEU A 147 -22.53 9.89 -8.50
N GLY A 148 -23.56 9.24 -9.07
CA GLY A 148 -24.73 9.92 -9.66
C GLY A 148 -24.33 10.95 -10.72
N ALA A 149 -24.93 12.14 -10.66
CA ALA A 149 -24.64 13.29 -11.52
C ALA A 149 -23.77 14.36 -10.82
N ASP A 150 -23.14 14.04 -9.70
CA ASP A 150 -22.39 14.98 -8.89
C ASP A 150 -20.94 15.08 -9.39
N ALA A 151 -20.55 16.26 -9.89
CA ALA A 151 -19.21 16.50 -10.43
C ALA A 151 -18.09 16.35 -9.40
N VAL A 152 -18.32 16.67 -8.12
CA VAL A 152 -17.34 16.53 -7.03
C VAL A 152 -17.13 15.05 -6.71
N LYS A 153 -18.22 14.27 -6.68
CA LYS A 153 -18.11 12.81 -6.48
C LYS A 153 -17.32 12.14 -7.60
N TRP A 154 -17.51 12.55 -8.85
CA TRP A 154 -16.72 12.10 -9.99
C TRP A 154 -15.24 12.56 -9.93
N GLY A 155 -14.98 13.70 -9.29
CA GLY A 155 -13.64 14.21 -9.07
C GLY A 155 -12.78 13.29 -8.22
N LYS A 156 -13.36 12.59 -7.24
CA LYS A 156 -12.63 11.72 -6.30
C LYS A 156 -11.93 10.53 -6.98
N PRO A 157 -12.61 9.66 -7.75
CA PRO A 157 -11.94 8.58 -8.49
C PRO A 157 -10.96 9.12 -9.54
N LEU A 158 -11.31 10.19 -10.26
CA LEU A 158 -10.40 10.78 -11.22
C LEU A 158 -9.08 11.24 -10.57
N GLN A 159 -9.15 11.92 -9.44
CA GLN A 159 -7.96 12.36 -8.71
C GLN A 159 -7.13 11.17 -8.19
N ALA A 160 -7.77 10.15 -7.62
CA ALA A 160 -7.08 8.96 -7.14
C ALA A 160 -6.31 8.26 -8.26
N LEU A 161 -6.95 8.09 -9.42
CA LEU A 161 -6.32 7.51 -10.61
C LEU A 161 -5.17 8.36 -11.14
N LEU A 162 -5.33 9.70 -11.19
CA LEU A 162 -4.26 10.59 -11.64
C LEU A 162 -3.05 10.55 -10.71
N GLY A 163 -3.25 10.52 -9.39
CA GLY A 163 -2.15 10.38 -8.44
C GLY A 163 -1.44 9.03 -8.55
N ALA A 164 -2.20 7.95 -8.74
CA ALA A 164 -1.61 6.63 -8.99
C ALA A 164 -0.91 6.55 -10.35
N LEU A 165 -1.40 7.26 -11.38
CA LEU A 165 -0.75 7.35 -12.69
C LEU A 165 0.58 8.11 -12.60
N GLU A 166 0.59 9.27 -11.93
CA GLU A 166 1.84 10.01 -11.67
C GLU A 166 2.89 9.10 -11.03
N ALA A 167 2.52 8.39 -9.96
CA ALA A 167 3.43 7.47 -9.28
C ALA A 167 3.94 6.34 -10.20
N GLN A 168 3.08 5.79 -11.06
CA GLN A 168 3.49 4.76 -12.03
C GLN A 168 4.54 5.30 -13.03
N LEU A 169 4.35 6.51 -13.53
CA LEU A 169 5.26 7.15 -14.46
C LEU A 169 6.61 7.45 -13.80
N GLU A 170 6.59 7.99 -12.59
CA GLU A 170 7.80 8.36 -11.85
C GLU A 170 8.61 7.15 -11.37
N PHE A 171 7.95 6.04 -10.99
CA PHE A 171 8.63 4.79 -10.63
C PHE A 171 8.90 3.87 -11.82
N GLU A 172 8.42 4.20 -13.03
CA GLU A 172 8.47 3.35 -14.22
C GLU A 172 7.87 1.95 -13.96
N THR A 173 6.80 1.90 -13.16
CA THR A 173 6.17 0.66 -12.70
C THR A 173 4.71 0.63 -13.11
N ALA A 174 4.37 -0.25 -14.05
CA ALA A 174 3.03 -0.32 -14.62
C ALA A 174 2.05 -1.13 -13.77
N ALA A 175 0.79 -0.67 -13.71
CA ALA A 175 -0.32 -1.50 -13.29
C ALA A 175 -0.75 -2.43 -14.44
N ILE A 176 -0.93 -3.72 -14.10
CA ILE A 176 -1.40 -4.74 -15.05
C ILE A 176 -2.92 -4.79 -15.17
N GLY A 177 -3.63 -4.11 -14.27
CA GLY A 177 -5.06 -4.05 -14.21
C GLY A 177 -5.55 -3.69 -12.82
N GLY A 178 -6.81 -3.92 -12.58
CA GLY A 178 -7.45 -3.63 -11.32
C GLY A 178 -8.94 -3.87 -11.37
N LYS A 179 -9.63 -3.44 -10.33
CA LYS A 179 -11.09 -3.49 -10.23
C LYS A 179 -11.58 -2.25 -9.51
N ASP A 180 -12.62 -1.65 -10.03
CA ASP A 180 -13.29 -0.50 -9.42
C ASP A 180 -14.75 -0.80 -9.06
N SER A 181 -15.30 -0.01 -8.15
CA SER A 181 -16.70 -0.02 -7.80
C SER A 181 -17.13 1.35 -7.28
N MET A 182 -18.25 1.87 -7.81
CA MET A 182 -18.87 3.13 -7.39
C MET A 182 -20.23 2.85 -6.73
N SER A 183 -20.28 1.86 -5.83
CA SER A 183 -21.49 1.41 -5.14
C SER A 183 -21.44 1.57 -3.62
N GLY A 184 -20.41 2.23 -3.10
CA GLY A 184 -20.12 2.35 -1.68
C GLY A 184 -21.00 3.35 -0.92
N SER A 185 -22.29 3.34 -1.15
CA SER A 185 -23.27 4.15 -0.41
C SER A 185 -24.40 3.28 0.11
N PHE A 186 -24.68 3.38 1.40
CA PHE A 186 -25.83 2.75 2.03
C PHE A 186 -26.52 3.77 2.92
N GLU A 187 -27.70 4.22 2.49
CA GLU A 187 -28.42 5.32 3.13
C GLU A 187 -27.52 6.57 3.27
N ASN A 188 -27.22 7.02 4.50
CA ASN A 188 -26.40 8.18 4.80
C ASN A 188 -24.89 7.88 4.82
N PRO A 189 -24.39 6.71 5.31
CA PRO A 189 -22.97 6.43 5.27
C PRO A 189 -22.47 6.16 3.85
N HIS A 190 -21.32 6.76 3.55
CA HIS A 190 -20.59 6.55 2.31
C HIS A 190 -19.18 6.06 2.62
N VAL A 191 -18.64 5.16 1.79
CA VAL A 191 -17.25 4.78 1.92
C VAL A 191 -16.35 5.99 1.59
N PRO A 192 -15.23 6.17 2.30
CA PRO A 192 -14.23 7.15 1.90
C PRO A 192 -13.67 6.80 0.52
N PRO A 193 -13.14 7.77 -0.25
CA PRO A 193 -12.40 7.49 -1.47
C PRO A 193 -11.33 6.45 -1.20
N THR A 194 -11.33 5.35 -1.94
CA THR A 194 -10.42 4.23 -1.69
C THR A 194 -9.73 3.83 -2.98
N LEU A 195 -8.40 3.88 -2.99
CA LEU A 195 -7.53 3.24 -3.97
C LEU A 195 -6.44 2.51 -3.21
N ILE A 196 -6.47 1.19 -3.26
CA ILE A 196 -5.44 0.32 -2.69
C ILE A 196 -4.50 -0.07 -3.81
N SER A 197 -3.20 0.18 -3.65
CA SER A 197 -2.17 -0.33 -4.54
C SER A 197 -1.67 -1.68 -4.01
N PHE A 198 -1.73 -2.70 -4.84
CA PHE A 198 -1.01 -3.95 -4.63
C PHE A 198 0.23 -3.95 -5.50
N ALA A 199 1.40 -4.26 -4.91
CA ALA A 199 2.64 -4.45 -5.65
C ALA A 199 3.07 -5.91 -5.55
N CYS A 200 3.42 -6.50 -6.70
CA CYS A 200 3.91 -7.87 -6.79
C CYS A 200 5.23 -7.91 -7.55
N ALA A 201 6.21 -8.63 -7.01
CA ALA A 201 7.51 -8.85 -7.66
C ALA A 201 8.01 -10.27 -7.44
N VAL A 202 8.88 -10.72 -8.33
CA VAL A 202 9.66 -11.94 -8.16
C VAL A 202 10.98 -11.58 -7.49
N GLY A 203 11.41 -12.41 -6.53
CA GLY A 203 12.66 -12.23 -5.79
C GLY A 203 13.35 -13.56 -5.49
N GLU A 204 14.44 -13.46 -4.73
CA GLU A 204 15.23 -14.63 -4.25
C GLU A 204 15.04 -14.81 -2.76
N LEU A 205 14.79 -16.06 -2.34
CA LEU A 205 14.53 -16.43 -0.95
C LEU A 205 15.59 -15.90 0.03
N LYS A 206 16.87 -15.94 -0.37
CA LYS A 206 17.99 -15.46 0.47
C LYS A 206 17.96 -13.96 0.80
N ASN A 207 17.23 -13.17 0.01
CA ASN A 207 17.12 -11.72 0.17
C ASN A 207 15.86 -11.32 0.96
N ILE A 208 15.04 -12.30 1.37
CA ILE A 208 13.80 -11.98 2.09
C ILE A 208 14.10 -11.62 3.54
N ILE A 209 13.58 -10.48 3.96
CA ILE A 209 13.73 -9.93 5.30
C ILE A 209 12.35 -9.85 5.97
N SER A 210 12.28 -10.28 7.20
CA SER A 210 11.13 -10.13 8.09
C SER A 210 11.33 -8.93 9.03
N PRO A 211 10.24 -8.29 9.52
CA PRO A 211 10.33 -6.98 10.19
C PRO A 211 10.81 -7.01 11.65
N GLU A 212 10.94 -8.17 12.26
CA GLU A 212 11.41 -8.24 13.66
C GLU A 212 12.90 -7.90 13.81
N ILE A 213 13.29 -7.36 14.98
CA ILE A 213 14.67 -7.13 15.34
C ILE A 213 15.37 -8.47 15.54
N LYS A 214 16.48 -8.71 14.83
CA LYS A 214 17.18 -10.00 14.77
C LYS A 214 18.15 -10.22 15.92
N SER A 215 18.98 -9.23 16.20
CA SER A 215 20.08 -9.38 17.16
C SER A 215 20.29 -8.12 17.99
N GLU A 216 20.72 -8.34 19.23
CA GLU A 216 21.18 -7.27 20.11
C GLU A 216 22.47 -6.64 19.56
N GLY A 217 22.60 -5.31 19.71
CA GLY A 217 23.75 -4.56 19.21
C GLY A 217 23.63 -4.09 17.75
N SER A 218 22.53 -4.42 17.05
CA SER A 218 22.29 -3.90 15.70
C SER A 218 22.02 -2.40 15.73
N TYR A 219 22.51 -1.69 14.68
CA TYR A 219 22.19 -0.27 14.49
C TYR A 219 20.82 -0.13 13.83
N LEU A 220 20.06 0.89 14.28
CA LEU A 220 18.82 1.30 13.65
C LEU A 220 19.06 2.57 12.84
N TYR A 221 18.70 2.57 11.58
CA TYR A 221 18.77 3.73 10.68
C TYR A 221 17.36 4.14 10.25
N LEU A 222 17.13 5.43 10.25
CA LEU A 222 15.91 6.02 9.68
C LEU A 222 16.21 6.47 8.24
N ALA A 223 15.52 5.86 7.27
CA ALA A 223 15.47 6.35 5.90
C ALA A 223 14.27 7.29 5.76
N GLU A 224 14.51 8.60 5.88
CA GLU A 224 13.45 9.60 5.93
C GLU A 224 13.09 10.09 4.52
N HIS A 225 11.80 10.03 4.20
CA HIS A 225 11.24 10.68 3.02
C HIS A 225 10.84 12.12 3.34
N VAL A 226 11.31 13.05 2.51
CA VAL A 226 10.93 14.47 2.60
C VAL A 226 9.96 14.80 1.48
N PRO A 227 8.66 15.03 1.79
CA PRO A 227 7.68 15.38 0.77
C PRO A 227 8.02 16.67 0.02
N ASN A 228 7.51 16.80 -1.19
CA ASN A 228 7.55 18.06 -1.94
C ASN A 228 6.74 19.16 -1.23
N ALA A 229 6.92 20.42 -1.64
CA ALA A 229 6.24 21.58 -1.04
C ALA A 229 4.70 21.49 -1.08
N ASN A 230 4.15 20.76 -2.05
CA ASN A 230 2.71 20.47 -2.18
C ASN A 230 2.21 19.28 -1.34
N GLY A 231 3.09 18.71 -0.50
CA GLY A 231 2.80 17.51 0.28
C GLY A 231 2.85 16.19 -0.49
N GLY A 232 3.14 16.24 -1.79
CA GLY A 232 3.26 15.05 -2.64
C GLY A 232 4.57 14.29 -2.45
N PRO A 233 4.65 13.03 -2.92
CA PRO A 233 5.86 12.24 -2.82
C PRO A 233 7.04 12.86 -3.59
N ASN A 234 8.22 12.84 -3.00
CA ASN A 234 9.47 13.13 -3.72
C ASN A 234 9.95 11.83 -4.39
N TYR A 235 9.46 11.57 -5.58
CA TYR A 235 9.73 10.33 -6.30
C TYR A 235 11.21 10.11 -6.61
N THR A 236 11.95 11.18 -6.91
CA THR A 236 13.40 11.10 -7.14
C THR A 236 14.12 10.58 -5.90
N GLN A 237 13.83 11.15 -4.73
CA GLN A 237 14.39 10.70 -3.45
C GLN A 237 13.98 9.25 -3.16
N LEU A 238 12.70 8.91 -3.34
CA LEU A 238 12.17 7.57 -3.07
C LEU A 238 12.81 6.51 -3.97
N ASN A 239 12.97 6.78 -5.27
CA ASN A 239 13.64 5.87 -6.20
C ASN A 239 15.09 5.59 -5.78
N ALA A 240 15.85 6.63 -5.42
CA ALA A 240 17.23 6.50 -4.94
C ALA A 240 17.28 5.69 -3.64
N MET A 241 16.42 6.01 -2.68
CA MET A 241 16.34 5.33 -1.39
C MET A 241 15.95 3.85 -1.54
N TYR A 242 14.95 3.53 -2.35
CA TYR A 242 14.54 2.14 -2.59
C TYR A 242 15.64 1.32 -3.25
N THR A 243 16.37 1.93 -4.18
CA THR A 243 17.52 1.29 -4.84
C THR A 243 18.64 1.00 -3.84
N ASP A 244 19.01 1.97 -3.00
CA ASP A 244 20.08 1.80 -1.98
C ASP A 244 19.69 0.73 -0.95
N ILE A 245 18.47 0.79 -0.41
CA ILE A 245 17.98 -0.19 0.57
C ILE A 245 18.01 -1.61 -0.02
N HIS A 246 17.48 -1.80 -1.23
CA HIS A 246 17.50 -3.10 -1.88
C HIS A 246 18.93 -3.62 -2.09
N GLN A 247 19.86 -2.76 -2.54
CA GLN A 247 21.26 -3.15 -2.71
C GLN A 247 21.93 -3.55 -1.40
N ARG A 248 21.64 -2.86 -0.29
CA ARG A 248 22.15 -3.20 1.05
C ARG A 248 21.60 -4.53 1.55
N ILE A 249 20.32 -4.82 1.28
CA ILE A 249 19.71 -6.12 1.59
C ILE A 249 20.44 -7.23 0.82
N VAL A 250 20.65 -7.05 -0.49
CA VAL A 250 21.34 -8.05 -1.34
C VAL A 250 22.79 -8.28 -0.89
N LYS A 251 23.46 -7.25 -0.37
CA LYS A 251 24.82 -7.35 0.20
C LYS A 251 24.85 -7.97 1.60
N GLY A 252 23.72 -8.03 2.28
CA GLY A 252 23.63 -8.50 3.67
C GLY A 252 23.96 -7.42 4.72
N ASP A 253 23.99 -6.15 4.33
CA ASP A 253 24.19 -5.02 5.25
C ASP A 253 22.92 -4.75 6.09
N ILE A 254 21.75 -5.10 5.56
CA ILE A 254 20.45 -5.05 6.24
C ILE A 254 19.95 -6.48 6.42
N ILE A 255 19.52 -6.81 7.64
CA ILE A 255 19.13 -8.16 8.07
C ILE A 255 17.71 -8.18 8.64
#